data_4142c7bacabf0401e7f564400b28e669
#
_entry.id   4142c7bacabf0401e7f564400b28e669
#
_cell.length_a   1.000
_cell.length_b   1.000
_cell.length_c   1.000
_cell.angle_alpha   90.00
_cell.angle_beta   90.00
_cell.angle_gamma   90.00
#
_symmetry.space_group_name_H-M   'P 1'
#
loop_
_entity.id
_entity.type
_entity.pdbx_description
1 polymer ?
#
loop_
_entity_poly.entity_id
_entity_poly.type
_entity_poly.pdbx_seq_one_letter_code
_entity_poly.pdbx_strand_id
1 'polypeptide(L)'
;MTTKDEVKALWKLCFTDSDEFTDLYFKMRYKDEINRVVREDGKIVSALQTIPYPMTFCGGVIPTSYISGACTHPDYREHGAMRRLLKETHRRMYEEGILLASLIPAEEWLFGYYAKSGYTPAFGYAVEQVRRITPFGRLSGGGMRVSRCGALSLF
;
A
#
# COMPACT_ATOMS: atom_id res chain seq x y z
N MET A 1 8.66 -13.28 -19.09
CA MET A 1 7.82 -12.36 -18.30
C MET A 1 8.65 -11.90 -17.13
N THR A 2 8.79 -10.59 -16.91
CA THR A 2 9.58 -10.07 -15.78
C THR A 2 8.78 -10.13 -14.48
N THR A 3 9.45 -10.07 -13.31
CA THR A 3 8.77 -9.96 -12.01
C THR A 3 7.79 -8.77 -11.99
N LYS A 4 8.18 -7.65 -12.60
CA LYS A 4 7.31 -6.48 -12.75
C LYS A 4 6.02 -6.79 -13.50
N ASP A 5 6.11 -7.53 -14.60
CA ASP A 5 4.93 -7.90 -15.40
C ASP A 5 3.99 -8.83 -14.63
N GLU A 6 4.56 -9.80 -13.91
CA GLU A 6 3.79 -10.71 -13.06
C GLU A 6 3.08 -9.97 -11.92
N VAL A 7 3.79 -9.07 -11.23
CA VAL A 7 3.21 -8.26 -10.14
C VAL A 7 2.12 -7.33 -10.68
N LYS A 8 2.33 -6.73 -11.86
CA LYS A 8 1.32 -5.89 -12.50
C LYS A 8 0.07 -6.67 -12.88
N ALA A 9 0.24 -7.89 -13.40
CA ALA A 9 -0.88 -8.77 -13.69
C ALA A 9 -1.66 -9.14 -12.43
N LEU A 10 -0.95 -9.48 -11.33
CA LEU A 10 -1.57 -9.74 -10.03
C LEU A 10 -2.30 -8.51 -9.49
N TRP A 11 -1.74 -7.31 -9.63
CA TRP A 11 -2.40 -6.06 -9.25
C TRP A 11 -3.73 -5.88 -9.97
N LYS A 12 -3.74 -6.01 -11.30
CA LYS A 12 -4.96 -5.90 -12.13
C LYS A 12 -6.03 -6.93 -11.76
N LEU A 13 -5.61 -8.11 -11.29
CA LEU A 13 -6.54 -9.14 -10.81
C LEU A 13 -7.16 -8.80 -9.46
N CYS A 14 -6.44 -8.08 -8.60
CA CYS A 14 -6.83 -7.84 -7.20
C CYS A 14 -7.48 -6.49 -6.96
N PHE A 15 -7.20 -5.49 -7.79
CA PHE A 15 -7.67 -4.12 -7.64
C PHE A 15 -8.52 -3.68 -8.85
N THR A 16 -9.45 -2.78 -8.60
CA THR A 16 -10.35 -2.22 -9.62
C THR A 16 -9.83 -0.91 -10.21
N ASP A 17 -8.53 -0.67 -10.12
CA ASP A 17 -7.88 0.51 -10.68
C ASP A 17 -7.99 0.51 -12.22
N SER A 18 -8.06 1.71 -12.82
CA SER A 18 -8.03 1.80 -14.28
C SER A 18 -6.67 1.37 -14.85
N ASP A 19 -6.65 0.98 -16.12
CA ASP A 19 -5.42 0.60 -16.81
C ASP A 19 -4.43 1.76 -16.85
N GLU A 20 -4.90 2.99 -17.09
CA GLU A 20 -4.07 4.19 -17.13
C GLU A 20 -3.40 4.45 -15.78
N PHE A 21 -4.15 4.32 -14.67
CA PHE A 21 -3.59 4.46 -13.33
C PHE A 21 -2.55 3.38 -13.06
N THR A 22 -2.87 2.13 -13.34
CA THR A 22 -1.96 1.00 -13.12
C THR A 22 -0.68 1.16 -13.94
N ASP A 23 -0.78 1.53 -15.21
CA ASP A 23 0.35 1.76 -16.09
C ASP A 23 1.24 2.91 -15.58
N LEU A 24 0.63 4.01 -15.16
CA LEU A 24 1.34 5.14 -14.59
C LEU A 24 2.03 4.77 -13.27
N TYR A 25 1.34 4.06 -12.37
CA TYR A 25 1.90 3.60 -11.10
C TYR A 25 3.13 2.71 -11.33
N PHE A 26 3.02 1.70 -12.17
CA PHE A 26 4.13 0.79 -12.48
C PHE A 26 5.28 1.46 -13.25
N LYS A 27 5.01 2.53 -13.96
CA LYS A 27 6.04 3.36 -14.60
C LYS A 27 6.78 4.24 -13.59
N MET A 28 6.06 4.87 -12.67
CA MET A 28 6.59 5.94 -11.81
C MET A 28 7.05 5.48 -10.43
N ARG A 29 6.39 4.48 -9.86
CA ARG A 29 6.57 4.07 -8.47
C ARG A 29 7.18 2.69 -8.30
N TYR A 30 6.90 1.76 -9.21
CA TYR A 30 7.42 0.41 -9.10
C TYR A 30 8.95 0.38 -9.25
N LYS A 31 9.61 -0.32 -8.33
CA LYS A 31 11.03 -0.68 -8.40
C LYS A 31 11.19 -2.08 -7.84
N ASP A 32 12.10 -2.86 -8.42
CA ASP A 32 12.35 -4.24 -7.97
C ASP A 32 12.88 -4.29 -6.53
N GLU A 33 13.67 -3.29 -6.10
CA GLU A 33 14.28 -3.22 -4.78
C GLU A 33 13.27 -3.08 -3.64
N ILE A 34 12.15 -2.40 -3.90
CA ILE A 34 11.08 -2.20 -2.92
C ILE A 34 9.96 -3.21 -3.04
N ASN A 35 10.02 -4.09 -4.04
CA ASN A 35 8.99 -5.09 -4.28
C ASN A 35 9.28 -6.37 -3.50
N ARG A 36 8.26 -6.91 -2.86
CA ARG A 36 8.31 -8.16 -2.10
C ARG A 36 7.24 -9.11 -2.61
N VAL A 37 7.59 -10.37 -2.81
CA VAL A 37 6.69 -11.36 -3.39
C VAL A 37 6.78 -12.71 -2.67
N VAL A 38 5.68 -13.44 -2.69
CA VAL A 38 5.64 -14.88 -2.41
C VAL A 38 5.37 -15.61 -3.72
N ARG A 39 6.17 -16.64 -3.98
CA ARG A 39 5.97 -17.54 -5.12
C ARG A 39 5.54 -18.92 -4.62
N GLU A 40 4.58 -19.51 -5.31
CA GLU A 40 4.18 -20.91 -5.18
C GLU A 40 4.12 -21.51 -6.58
N ASP A 41 4.71 -22.67 -6.76
CA ASP A 41 4.83 -23.37 -8.07
C ASP A 41 5.36 -22.44 -9.21
N GLY A 42 6.34 -21.59 -8.86
CA GLY A 42 6.97 -20.65 -9.80
C GLY A 42 6.14 -19.40 -10.13
N LYS A 43 4.90 -19.29 -9.65
CA LYS A 43 4.02 -18.12 -9.86
C LYS A 43 4.03 -17.17 -8.67
N ILE A 44 3.94 -15.88 -8.92
CA ILE A 44 3.73 -14.89 -7.85
C ILE A 44 2.28 -14.98 -7.38
N VAL A 45 2.10 -15.40 -6.13
CA VAL A 45 0.77 -15.53 -5.52
C VAL A 45 0.44 -14.39 -4.55
N SER A 46 1.45 -13.68 -4.06
CA SER A 46 1.25 -12.52 -3.20
C SER A 46 2.36 -11.50 -3.44
N ALA A 47 2.02 -10.22 -3.38
CA ALA A 47 2.95 -9.13 -3.59
C ALA A 47 2.60 -7.93 -2.70
N LEU A 48 3.62 -7.15 -2.37
CA LEU A 48 3.50 -5.81 -1.79
C LEU A 48 4.75 -4.98 -2.13
N GLN A 49 4.67 -3.68 -1.92
CA GLN A 49 5.79 -2.76 -2.10
C GLN A 49 6.06 -1.98 -0.81
N THR A 50 7.35 -1.82 -0.49
CA THR A 50 7.86 -1.07 0.67
C THR A 50 8.38 0.29 0.19
N ILE A 51 7.48 1.25 0.00
CA ILE A 51 7.86 2.58 -0.50
C ILE A 51 8.53 3.36 0.63
N PRO A 52 9.78 3.85 0.46
CA PRO A 52 10.40 4.72 1.44
C PRO A 52 9.54 5.97 1.67
N TYR A 53 9.16 6.19 2.93
CA TYR A 53 8.28 7.29 3.31
C TYR A 53 8.70 7.84 4.68
N PRO A 54 9.83 8.58 4.75
CA PRO A 54 10.35 9.11 6.01
C PRO A 54 9.31 9.97 6.71
N MET A 55 9.21 9.83 8.02
CA MET A 55 8.23 10.52 8.86
C MET A 55 8.92 11.45 9.84
N THR A 56 8.40 12.68 10.00
CA THR A 56 8.84 13.59 11.03
C THR A 56 8.16 13.24 12.35
N PHE A 57 8.97 13.05 13.40
CA PHE A 57 8.48 12.75 14.73
C PHE A 57 9.36 13.44 15.79
N CYS A 58 8.76 14.17 16.72
CA CYS A 58 9.47 14.89 17.80
C CYS A 58 10.67 15.73 17.33
N GLY A 59 10.51 16.41 16.19
CA GLY A 59 11.56 17.27 15.62
C GLY A 59 12.68 16.53 14.88
N GLY A 60 12.64 15.20 14.82
CA GLY A 60 13.56 14.36 14.04
C GLY A 60 12.86 13.69 12.86
N VAL A 61 13.66 13.12 11.95
CA VAL A 61 13.17 12.30 10.84
C VAL A 61 13.50 10.85 11.14
N ILE A 62 12.47 9.99 11.12
CA ILE A 62 12.63 8.55 11.33
C ILE A 62 12.40 7.78 10.02
N PRO A 63 13.21 6.73 9.77
CA PRO A 63 13.02 5.86 8.63
C PRO A 63 11.69 5.12 8.75
N THR A 64 10.84 5.29 7.75
CA THR A 64 9.52 4.65 7.66
C THR A 64 9.29 4.16 6.24
N SER A 65 8.61 3.03 6.08
CA SER A 65 8.13 2.58 4.79
C SER A 65 6.62 2.54 4.73
N TYR A 66 6.07 2.94 3.61
CA TYR A 66 4.65 2.78 3.29
C TYR A 66 4.43 1.47 2.54
N ILE A 67 3.59 0.60 3.08
CA ILE A 67 3.19 -0.65 2.43
C ILE A 67 2.10 -0.34 1.41
N SER A 68 2.41 -0.57 0.16
CA SER A 68 1.51 -0.31 -0.97
C SER A 68 1.24 -1.58 -1.77
N GLY A 69 0.06 -1.65 -2.38
CA GLY A 69 -0.30 -2.72 -3.31
C GLY A 69 -0.26 -4.12 -2.72
N ALA A 70 -0.55 -4.24 -1.41
CA ALA A 70 -0.59 -5.55 -0.76
C ALA A 70 -1.77 -6.37 -1.30
N CYS A 71 -1.47 -7.40 -2.07
CA CYS A 71 -2.46 -8.24 -2.73
C CYS A 71 -2.06 -9.71 -2.75
N THR A 72 -3.08 -10.58 -2.79
CA THR A 72 -2.92 -12.03 -2.92
C THR A 72 -3.90 -12.53 -3.99
N HIS A 73 -3.40 -13.38 -4.86
CA HIS A 73 -4.19 -14.03 -5.90
C HIS A 73 -5.43 -14.69 -5.27
N PRO A 74 -6.63 -14.54 -5.83
CA PRO A 74 -7.87 -15.05 -5.24
C PRO A 74 -7.79 -16.52 -4.81
N ASP A 75 -7.25 -17.40 -5.65
CA ASP A 75 -7.15 -18.83 -5.40
C ASP A 75 -6.16 -19.21 -4.28
N TYR A 76 -5.32 -18.27 -3.85
CA TYR A 76 -4.31 -18.45 -2.80
C TYR A 76 -4.62 -17.65 -1.54
N ARG A 77 -5.82 -17.06 -1.45
CA ARG A 77 -6.29 -16.38 -0.24
C ARG A 77 -6.54 -17.39 0.86
N GLU A 78 -6.55 -16.89 2.11
CA GLU A 78 -6.79 -17.69 3.33
C GLU A 78 -5.71 -18.74 3.67
N HIS A 79 -4.72 -18.96 2.79
CA HIS A 79 -3.58 -19.85 3.04
C HIS A 79 -2.38 -19.15 3.72
N GLY A 80 -2.55 -17.91 4.18
CA GLY A 80 -1.56 -17.18 4.94
C GLY A 80 -0.40 -16.60 4.14
N ALA A 81 -0.46 -16.58 2.80
CA ALA A 81 0.61 -16.05 1.94
C ALA A 81 0.96 -14.58 2.28
N MET A 82 -0.03 -13.69 2.37
CA MET A 82 0.19 -12.29 2.75
C MET A 82 0.72 -12.15 4.19
N ARG A 83 0.27 -12.97 5.12
CA ARG A 83 0.77 -12.95 6.50
C ARG A 83 2.26 -13.32 6.56
N ARG A 84 2.67 -14.35 5.81
CA ARG A 84 4.10 -14.72 5.69
C ARG A 84 4.90 -13.60 5.04
N LEU A 85 4.35 -12.99 3.99
CA LEU A 85 4.99 -11.89 3.27
C LEU A 85 5.18 -10.66 4.16
N LEU A 86 4.17 -10.25 4.91
CA LEU A 86 4.26 -9.14 5.87
C LEU A 86 5.31 -9.43 6.95
N LYS A 87 5.30 -10.63 7.54
CA LYS A 87 6.28 -11.02 8.57
C LYS A 87 7.72 -10.94 8.05
N GLU A 88 7.97 -11.47 6.86
CA GLU A 88 9.30 -11.42 6.24
C GLU A 88 9.69 -9.99 5.85
N THR A 89 8.73 -9.20 5.37
CA THR A 89 8.94 -7.79 5.03
C THR A 89 9.33 -6.99 6.26
N HIS A 90 8.61 -7.17 7.39
CA HIS A 90 8.91 -6.47 8.64
C HIS A 90 10.31 -6.85 9.17
N ARG A 91 10.68 -8.15 9.11
CA ARG A 91 12.02 -8.59 9.51
C ARG A 91 13.10 -7.88 8.69
N ARG A 92 12.95 -7.83 7.37
CA ARG A 92 13.92 -7.13 6.50
C ARG A 92 13.96 -5.64 6.76
N MET A 93 12.83 -5.00 6.93
CA MET A 93 12.76 -3.58 7.27
C MET A 93 13.51 -3.28 8.56
N TYR A 94 13.33 -4.11 9.59
CA TYR A 94 14.05 -3.98 10.84
C TYR A 94 15.58 -4.13 10.64
N GLU A 95 16.03 -5.12 9.86
CA GLU A 95 17.44 -5.32 9.51
C GLU A 95 18.03 -4.15 8.71
N GLU A 96 17.21 -3.48 7.91
CA GLU A 96 17.57 -2.29 7.14
C GLU A 96 17.48 -0.99 7.96
N GLY A 97 17.15 -1.06 9.26
CA GLY A 97 17.02 0.10 10.15
C GLY A 97 15.77 0.92 9.93
N ILE A 98 14.75 0.36 9.28
CA ILE A 98 13.44 0.99 9.10
C ILE A 98 12.59 0.68 10.32
N LEU A 99 12.25 1.71 11.10
CA LEU A 99 11.63 1.56 12.42
C LEU A 99 10.10 1.42 12.39
N LEU A 100 9.47 1.90 11.33
CA LEU A 100 8.01 1.91 11.21
C LEU A 100 7.56 1.46 9.82
N ALA A 101 6.49 0.67 9.79
CA ALA A 101 5.71 0.43 8.58
C ALA A 101 4.36 1.13 8.70
N SER A 102 3.95 1.83 7.67
CA SER A 102 2.64 2.45 7.58
C SER A 102 1.86 1.90 6.39
N LEU A 103 0.55 1.88 6.50
CA LEU A 103 -0.36 1.57 5.41
C LEU A 103 -1.71 2.28 5.60
N ILE A 104 -2.47 2.36 4.53
CA ILE A 104 -3.85 2.87 4.56
C ILE A 104 -4.75 1.70 4.15
N PRO A 105 -5.53 1.11 5.08
CA PRO A 105 -6.51 0.10 4.74
C PRO A 105 -7.54 0.67 3.76
N ALA A 106 -7.85 -0.06 2.70
CA ALA A 106 -8.84 0.37 1.72
C ALA A 106 -10.26 0.27 2.27
N GLU A 107 -10.49 -0.66 3.20
CA GLU A 107 -11.79 -0.95 3.80
C GLU A 107 -11.67 -1.15 5.32
N GLU A 108 -12.74 -0.89 6.05
CA GLU A 108 -12.75 -0.89 7.51
C GLU A 108 -12.39 -2.27 8.11
N TRP A 109 -12.86 -3.36 7.52
CA TRP A 109 -12.54 -4.71 8.01
C TRP A 109 -11.04 -5.05 7.94
N LEU A 110 -10.29 -4.37 7.07
CA LEU A 110 -8.83 -4.56 6.94
C LEU A 110 -8.06 -4.09 8.17
N PHE A 111 -8.61 -3.21 9.01
CA PHE A 111 -7.96 -2.85 10.28
C PHE A 111 -7.78 -4.09 11.16
N GLY A 112 -8.82 -4.92 11.30
CA GLY A 112 -8.75 -6.18 12.05
C GLY A 112 -7.80 -7.19 11.40
N TYR A 113 -7.69 -7.19 10.09
CA TYR A 113 -6.76 -8.03 9.36
C TYR A 113 -5.31 -7.64 9.63
N TYR A 114 -4.96 -6.37 9.49
CA TYR A 114 -3.60 -5.88 9.70
C TYR A 114 -3.20 -5.85 11.18
N ALA A 115 -4.14 -5.70 12.10
CA ALA A 115 -3.87 -5.81 13.54
C ALA A 115 -3.23 -7.16 13.91
N LYS A 116 -3.58 -8.26 13.21
CA LYS A 116 -2.95 -9.58 13.40
C LYS A 116 -1.47 -9.61 12.97
N SER A 117 -1.01 -8.59 12.26
CA SER A 117 0.37 -8.42 11.82
C SER A 117 1.08 -7.26 12.53
N GLY A 118 0.55 -6.79 13.67
CA GLY A 118 1.16 -5.79 14.52
C GLY A 118 0.80 -4.33 14.18
N TYR A 119 -0.11 -4.09 13.25
CA TYR A 119 -0.56 -2.74 12.93
C TYR A 119 -1.61 -2.23 13.93
N THR A 120 -1.55 -0.95 14.25
CA THR A 120 -2.54 -0.26 15.07
C THR A 120 -2.97 1.04 14.38
N PRO A 121 -4.24 1.46 14.50
CA PRO A 121 -4.66 2.79 14.07
C PRO A 121 -3.84 3.86 14.79
N ALA A 122 -3.15 4.73 14.02
CA ALA A 122 -2.27 5.74 14.59
C ALA A 122 -2.60 7.15 14.12
N PHE A 123 -3.31 7.29 13.01
CA PHE A 123 -3.65 8.58 12.43
C PHE A 123 -5.14 8.70 12.22
N GLY A 124 -5.68 9.89 12.57
CA GLY A 124 -6.98 10.31 12.08
C GLY A 124 -6.89 10.67 10.58
N TYR A 125 -8.04 10.87 9.96
CA TYR A 125 -8.12 11.34 8.59
C TYR A 125 -8.68 12.77 8.55
N ALA A 126 -8.18 13.55 7.60
CA ALA A 126 -8.78 14.82 7.24
C ALA A 126 -9.57 14.65 5.93
N VAL A 127 -10.76 15.22 5.88
CA VAL A 127 -11.57 15.29 4.65
C VAL A 127 -11.43 16.68 4.09
N GLU A 128 -10.82 16.80 2.92
CA GLU A 128 -10.70 18.06 2.22
C GLU A 128 -11.62 18.05 0.99
N GLN A 129 -12.55 19.00 0.92
CA GLN A 129 -13.39 19.17 -0.26
C GLN A 129 -12.73 20.16 -1.20
N VAL A 130 -12.16 19.66 -2.29
CA VAL A 130 -11.62 20.50 -3.36
C VAL A 130 -12.74 20.79 -4.37
N ARG A 131 -13.14 22.06 -4.48
CA ARG A 131 -14.04 22.51 -5.54
C ARG A 131 -13.21 22.95 -6.74
N ARG A 132 -13.53 22.39 -7.89
CA ARG A 132 -12.91 22.84 -9.14
C ARG A 132 -13.48 24.24 -9.50
N ILE A 133 -12.65 25.25 -9.41
CA ILE A 133 -12.99 26.59 -9.91
C ILE A 133 -12.69 26.58 -11.40
N THR A 134 -13.75 26.67 -12.22
CA THR A 134 -13.56 26.86 -13.66
C THR A 134 -13.28 28.35 -13.94
N PRO A 135 -12.47 28.68 -14.97
CA PRO A 135 -12.12 30.08 -15.28
C PRO A 135 -13.31 31.02 -15.55
N PHE A 136 -14.51 30.49 -15.71
CA PHE A 136 -15.74 31.26 -16.00
C PHE A 136 -16.74 31.32 -14.84
N GLY A 137 -16.31 31.08 -13.60
CA GLY A 137 -17.13 31.35 -12.42
C GLY A 137 -18.38 30.49 -12.22
N ARG A 138 -18.57 29.41 -12.97
CA ARG A 138 -19.64 28.43 -12.69
C ARG A 138 -19.12 27.37 -11.73
N LEU A 139 -19.73 27.31 -10.56
CA LEU A 139 -19.53 26.21 -9.61
C LEU A 139 -20.20 24.95 -10.16
N SER A 140 -19.46 24.07 -10.81
CA SER A 140 -19.97 22.73 -11.10
C SER A 140 -19.83 21.89 -9.84
N GLY A 141 -20.95 21.42 -9.30
CA GLY A 141 -21.01 20.60 -8.09
C GLY A 141 -20.47 19.20 -8.31
N GLY A 142 -19.18 19.03 -8.12
CA GLY A 142 -18.47 17.76 -8.06
C GLY A 142 -17.40 17.85 -7.01
N GLY A 143 -17.76 17.59 -5.75
CA GLY A 143 -16.79 17.51 -4.65
C GLY A 143 -16.13 16.14 -4.66
N MET A 144 -14.80 16.07 -4.81
CA MET A 144 -14.05 14.85 -4.54
C MET A 144 -13.85 14.75 -3.04
N ARG A 145 -14.44 13.72 -2.44
CA ARG A 145 -14.24 13.40 -1.02
C ARG A 145 -13.04 12.48 -0.91
N VAL A 146 -11.97 12.95 -0.31
CA VAL A 146 -10.82 12.11 0.01
C VAL A 146 -10.85 11.84 1.51
N SER A 147 -11.20 10.62 1.89
CA SER A 147 -11.06 10.16 3.28
C SER A 147 -9.92 9.17 3.36
N ARG A 148 -8.97 9.41 4.24
CA ARG A 148 -7.84 8.51 4.48
C ARG A 148 -7.66 8.29 5.97
N CYS A 149 -7.69 7.02 6.37
CA CYS A 149 -7.27 6.58 7.70
C CYS A 149 -6.01 5.73 7.54
N GLY A 150 -4.98 6.02 8.31
CA GLY A 150 -3.71 5.28 8.25
C GLY A 150 -3.52 4.39 9.46
N ALA A 151 -2.87 3.25 9.27
CA ALA A 151 -2.42 2.36 10.33
C ALA A 151 -0.89 2.28 10.34
N LEU A 152 -0.31 2.21 11.53
CA LEU A 152 1.13 2.04 11.75
C LEU A 152 1.42 0.69 12.39
N SER A 153 2.58 0.12 12.06
CA SER A 153 3.21 -0.96 12.83
C SER A 153 4.56 -0.48 13.34
N LEU A 154 4.81 -0.69 14.62
CA LEU A 154 6.11 -0.54 15.29
C LEU A 154 6.82 -1.90 15.29
N PHE A 155 8.11 -1.91 15.04
CA PHE A 155 8.96 -3.10 15.12
C PHE A 155 9.75 -3.14 16.41
#